data_0443172d2b8644192f618b07f6220663
#
_entry.id   0443172d2b8644192f618b07f6220663
#
_cell.length_a   1.000
_cell.length_b   1.000
_cell.length_c   1.000
_cell.angle_alpha   90.00
_cell.angle_beta   90.00
_cell.angle_gamma   90.00
#
_symmetry.space_group_name_H-M   'P 1'
#
loop_
_entity.id
_entity.type
_entity.pdbx_description
1 polymer ?
#
loop_
_entity_poly.entity_id
_entity_poly.type
_entity_poly.pdbx_seq_one_letter_code
_entity_poly.pdbx_strand_id
1 'polypeptide(L)'
;MLSNTFGRCFKKSERPIVINISSWLGSVTNLTFGGHYGYVGSKNLLNVLNKSMANELRQDNIICVNVNPGWVQTDMGGQKAQFTTEQAVSNILTNVVSKLSMSDTGKFLSYDGNEHPW
;
A
#
# COMPACT_ATOMS: atom_id res chain seq x y z
N MET A 1 -6.46 12.83 -15.01
CA MET A 1 -7.20 13.58 -13.97
C MET A 1 -6.39 13.75 -12.70
N LEU A 2 -5.98 12.68 -12.04
CA LEU A 2 -5.04 12.76 -10.90
C LEU A 2 -3.70 13.37 -11.31
N SER A 3 -3.25 13.16 -12.54
CA SER A 3 -2.04 13.74 -13.13
C SER A 3 -2.01 15.28 -13.12
N ASN A 4 -3.14 15.95 -13.23
CA ASN A 4 -3.18 17.42 -13.25
C ASN A 4 -3.04 18.05 -11.86
N THR A 5 -3.56 17.42 -10.83
CA THR A 5 -3.54 17.95 -9.46
C THR A 5 -2.27 17.55 -8.71
N PHE A 6 -1.87 16.30 -8.82
CA PHE A 6 -0.67 15.76 -8.18
C PHE A 6 0.59 15.90 -9.05
N GLY A 7 0.44 15.93 -10.37
CA GLY A 7 1.54 15.97 -11.31
C GLY A 7 2.51 17.14 -11.12
N ARG A 8 2.02 18.30 -10.64
CA ARG A 8 2.88 19.44 -10.34
C ARG A 8 3.77 19.21 -9.11
N CYS A 9 3.27 18.51 -8.10
CA CYS A 9 4.03 18.17 -6.90
C CYS A 9 5.05 17.06 -7.20
N PHE A 10 4.64 16.04 -7.94
CA PHE A 10 5.49 14.90 -8.28
C PHE A 10 6.61 15.26 -9.27
N LYS A 11 6.38 16.19 -10.20
CA LYS A 11 7.40 16.67 -11.16
C LYS A 11 8.63 17.32 -10.51
N LYS A 12 8.54 17.67 -9.23
CA LYS A 12 9.67 18.25 -8.48
C LYS A 12 10.51 17.19 -7.76
N SER A 13 10.06 15.94 -7.74
CA SER A 13 10.76 14.84 -7.10
C SER A 13 11.48 14.00 -8.13
N GLU A 14 12.72 13.63 -7.85
CA GLU A 14 13.49 12.69 -8.68
C GLU A 14 12.91 11.27 -8.63
N ARG A 15 12.20 10.95 -7.54
CA ARG A 15 11.61 9.65 -7.30
C ARG A 15 10.22 9.78 -6.65
N PRO A 16 9.19 10.13 -7.42
CA PRO A 16 7.85 10.29 -6.87
C PRO A 16 7.23 8.93 -6.56
N ILE A 17 6.71 8.79 -5.33
CA ILE A 17 6.12 7.55 -4.83
C ILE A 17 4.77 7.86 -4.18
N VAL A 18 3.77 7.05 -4.50
CA VAL A 18 2.48 6.98 -3.83
C VAL A 18 2.39 5.64 -3.10
N ILE A 19 2.20 5.69 -1.80
CA ILE A 19 2.02 4.51 -0.96
C ILE A 19 0.63 4.57 -0.33
N ASN A 20 -0.19 3.58 -0.60
CA ASN A 20 -1.48 3.41 0.03
C ASN A 20 -1.37 2.35 1.12
N ILE A 21 -1.74 2.70 2.35
CA ILE A 21 -1.76 1.75 3.46
C ILE A 21 -3.04 0.91 3.36
N SER A 22 -2.87 -0.31 2.88
CA SER A 22 -3.92 -1.30 2.74
C SER A 22 -3.98 -2.22 3.96
N SER A 23 -4.33 -3.45 3.77
CA SER A 23 -4.38 -4.50 4.79
C SER A 23 -4.30 -5.86 4.08
N TRP A 24 -3.76 -6.87 4.75
CA TRP A 24 -3.86 -8.24 4.27
C TRP A 24 -5.32 -8.69 4.05
N LEU A 25 -6.26 -8.09 4.78
CA LEU A 25 -7.70 -8.28 4.59
C LEU A 25 -8.24 -7.74 3.27
N GLY A 26 -7.48 -6.92 2.55
CA GLY A 26 -7.79 -6.50 1.18
C GLY A 26 -7.47 -7.55 0.12
N SER A 27 -6.83 -8.68 0.51
CA SER A 27 -6.53 -9.78 -0.40
C SER A 27 -7.71 -10.74 -0.50
N VAL A 28 -8.27 -10.90 -1.69
CA VAL A 28 -9.31 -11.89 -1.95
C VAL A 28 -8.76 -13.31 -1.79
N THR A 29 -7.52 -13.52 -2.25
CA THR A 29 -6.83 -14.82 -2.18
C THR A 29 -6.66 -15.31 -0.73
N ASN A 30 -6.33 -14.42 0.20
CA ASN A 30 -6.05 -14.78 1.58
C ASN A 30 -7.29 -14.73 2.49
N LEU A 31 -8.43 -14.32 1.97
CA LEU A 31 -9.67 -14.19 2.74
C LEU A 31 -10.30 -15.56 2.98
N THR A 32 -10.08 -16.13 4.17
CA THR A 32 -10.55 -17.48 4.56
C THR A 32 -11.68 -17.47 5.59
N PHE A 33 -12.20 -16.30 5.96
CA PHE A 33 -13.27 -16.15 6.94
C PHE A 33 -14.29 -15.11 6.51
N GLY A 34 -15.46 -15.11 7.14
CA GLY A 34 -16.53 -14.14 6.90
C GLY A 34 -16.52 -12.98 7.89
N GLY A 35 -17.37 -12.00 7.66
CA GLY A 35 -17.51 -10.80 8.50
C GLY A 35 -16.67 -9.63 8.02
N HIS A 36 -16.72 -8.54 8.77
CA HIS A 36 -15.99 -7.29 8.48
C HIS A 36 -16.17 -6.76 7.04
N TYR A 37 -17.32 -6.99 6.43
CA TYR A 37 -17.59 -6.73 5.01
C TYR A 37 -17.22 -5.31 4.57
N GLY A 38 -17.56 -4.30 5.37
CA GLY A 38 -17.24 -2.91 5.04
C GLY A 38 -15.74 -2.66 5.02
N TYR A 39 -15.00 -3.13 6.03
CA TYR A 39 -13.55 -2.95 6.09
C TYR A 39 -12.83 -3.73 5.00
N VAL A 40 -13.12 -5.02 4.86
CA VAL A 40 -12.57 -5.89 3.81
C VAL A 40 -12.83 -5.29 2.43
N GLY A 41 -14.09 -4.92 2.16
CA GLY A 41 -14.46 -4.30 0.89
C GLY A 41 -13.74 -2.98 0.62
N SER A 42 -13.56 -2.13 1.64
CA SER A 42 -12.83 -0.86 1.49
C SER A 42 -11.36 -1.06 1.14
N LYS A 43 -10.70 -2.05 1.75
CA LYS A 43 -9.28 -2.35 1.48
C LYS A 43 -9.08 -3.06 0.15
N ASN A 44 -10.02 -3.91 -0.25
CA ASN A 44 -10.02 -4.50 -1.59
C ASN A 44 -10.24 -3.42 -2.67
N LEU A 45 -11.19 -2.51 -2.46
CA LEU A 45 -11.41 -1.38 -3.36
C LEU A 45 -10.14 -0.51 -3.47
N LEU A 46 -9.47 -0.22 -2.35
CA LEU A 46 -8.21 0.52 -2.35
C LEU A 46 -7.15 -0.18 -3.21
N ASN A 47 -7.08 -1.50 -3.15
CA ASN A 47 -6.17 -2.30 -3.96
C ASN A 47 -6.47 -2.15 -5.46
N VAL A 48 -7.74 -2.22 -5.86
CA VAL A 48 -8.17 -2.02 -7.25
C VAL A 48 -7.87 -0.59 -7.73
N LEU A 49 -8.19 0.41 -6.92
CA LEU A 49 -7.93 1.82 -7.25
C LEU A 49 -6.44 2.10 -7.42
N ASN A 50 -5.59 1.54 -6.56
CA ASN A 50 -4.14 1.68 -6.72
C ASN A 50 -3.64 1.06 -8.03
N LYS A 51 -4.17 -0.11 -8.42
CA LYS A 51 -3.80 -0.76 -9.68
C LYS A 51 -4.14 0.13 -10.88
N SER A 52 -5.33 0.72 -10.86
CA SER A 52 -5.76 1.67 -11.91
C SER A 52 -4.87 2.92 -11.93
N MET A 53 -4.63 3.52 -10.76
CA MET A 53 -3.77 4.70 -10.62
C MET A 53 -2.33 4.41 -11.06
N ALA A 54 -1.78 3.25 -10.72
CA ALA A 54 -0.44 2.85 -11.14
C ALA A 54 -0.31 2.77 -12.67
N ASN A 55 -1.35 2.27 -13.35
CA ASN A 55 -1.39 2.21 -14.81
C ASN A 55 -1.45 3.63 -15.43
N GLU A 56 -2.26 4.52 -14.86
CA GLU A 56 -2.38 5.90 -15.32
C GLU A 56 -1.07 6.68 -15.13
N LEU A 57 -0.44 6.56 -13.95
CA LEU A 57 0.71 7.38 -13.57
C LEU A 57 2.07 6.80 -14.02
N ARG A 58 2.07 5.60 -14.59
CA ARG A 58 3.29 4.95 -15.10
C ARG A 58 4.01 5.80 -16.15
N GLN A 59 3.26 6.45 -17.02
CA GLN A 59 3.81 7.34 -18.05
C GLN A 59 4.56 8.54 -17.48
N ASP A 60 4.23 8.95 -16.25
CA ASP A 60 4.87 10.06 -15.53
C ASP A 60 6.02 9.58 -14.61
N ASN A 61 6.40 8.29 -14.71
CA ASN A 61 7.41 7.64 -13.86
C ASN A 61 7.10 7.73 -12.35
N ILE A 62 5.83 7.69 -11.98
CA ILE A 62 5.38 7.69 -10.59
C ILE A 62 5.16 6.24 -10.14
N ILE A 63 5.80 5.86 -9.03
CA ILE A 63 5.64 4.56 -8.41
C ILE A 63 4.39 4.58 -7.53
N CYS A 64 3.46 3.65 -7.75
CA CYS A 64 2.24 3.51 -6.94
C CYS A 64 2.16 2.08 -6.39
N VAL A 65 2.18 1.93 -5.07
CA VAL A 65 2.09 0.63 -4.41
C VAL A 65 1.08 0.65 -3.28
N ASN A 66 0.47 -0.51 -3.02
CA ASN A 66 -0.23 -0.77 -1.77
C ASN A 66 0.69 -1.49 -0.81
N VAL A 67 0.57 -1.19 0.47
CA VAL A 67 1.34 -1.85 1.53
C VAL A 67 0.40 -2.37 2.61
N ASN A 68 0.56 -3.65 2.95
CA ASN A 68 0.04 -4.21 4.17
C ASN A 68 1.04 -3.90 5.30
N PRO A 69 0.68 -3.11 6.31
CA PRO A 69 1.59 -2.70 7.39
C PRO A 69 1.81 -3.79 8.44
N GLY A 70 1.13 -4.93 8.32
CA GLY A 70 1.00 -5.91 9.39
C GLY A 70 -0.07 -5.52 10.42
N TRP A 71 -0.10 -6.21 11.55
CA TRP A 71 -1.00 -5.91 12.65
C TRP A 71 -0.34 -4.92 13.62
N VAL A 72 -0.84 -3.70 13.64
CA VAL A 72 -0.20 -2.55 14.29
C VAL A 72 -0.99 -2.11 15.53
N GLN A 73 -0.28 -1.78 16.61
CA GLN A 73 -0.83 -1.26 17.86
C GLN A 73 -1.37 0.15 17.67
N THR A 74 -2.65 0.22 17.37
CA THR A 74 -3.45 1.44 17.19
C THR A 74 -4.77 1.23 17.94
N ASP A 75 -5.63 2.24 17.99
CA ASP A 75 -6.98 2.11 18.55
C ASP A 75 -7.76 0.97 17.89
N MET A 76 -7.58 0.77 16.59
CA MET A 76 -8.20 -0.33 15.85
C MET A 76 -7.51 -1.67 16.08
N GLY A 77 -6.18 -1.70 16.09
CA GLY A 77 -5.39 -2.93 16.19
C GLY A 77 -5.32 -3.50 17.59
N GLY A 78 -5.47 -2.66 18.61
CA GLY A 78 -5.36 -3.02 20.02
C GLY A 78 -3.92 -3.26 20.49
N GLN A 79 -3.74 -3.34 21.81
CA GLN A 79 -2.41 -3.47 22.42
C GLN A 79 -1.74 -4.84 22.21
N LYS A 80 -2.53 -5.85 21.80
CA LYS A 80 -2.01 -7.20 21.50
C LYS A 80 -1.44 -7.34 20.09
N ALA A 81 -1.50 -6.27 19.29
CA ALA A 81 -0.99 -6.30 17.93
C ALA A 81 0.54 -6.51 17.91
N GLN A 82 1.00 -7.08 16.81
CA GLN A 82 2.39 -7.55 16.63
C GLN A 82 3.43 -6.43 16.69
N PHE A 83 3.10 -5.27 16.09
CA PHE A 83 4.04 -4.16 15.93
C PHE A 83 3.56 -2.90 16.64
N THR A 84 4.48 -2.15 17.23
CA THR A 84 4.22 -0.75 17.55
C THR A 84 4.11 0.07 16.25
N THR A 85 3.61 1.29 16.34
CA THR A 85 3.54 2.21 15.18
C THR A 85 4.93 2.51 14.64
N GLU A 86 5.92 2.71 15.48
CA GLU A 86 7.31 2.96 15.12
C GLU A 86 7.93 1.77 14.38
N GLN A 87 7.68 0.55 14.88
CA GLN A 87 8.16 -0.68 14.23
C GLN A 87 7.52 -0.87 12.86
N ALA A 88 6.21 -0.65 12.74
CA ALA A 88 5.50 -0.77 11.47
C ALA A 88 6.04 0.22 10.42
N VAL A 89 6.23 1.49 10.81
CA VAL A 89 6.80 2.51 9.94
C VAL A 89 8.24 2.17 9.55
N SER A 90 9.07 1.77 10.50
CA SER A 90 10.46 1.38 10.25
C SER A 90 10.54 0.21 9.26
N ASN A 91 9.70 -0.81 9.43
CA ASN A 91 9.63 -1.95 8.50
C ASN A 91 9.29 -1.49 7.09
N ILE A 92 8.26 -0.66 6.93
CA ILE A 92 7.85 -0.14 5.61
C ILE A 92 8.97 0.69 4.98
N LEU A 93 9.59 1.60 5.72
CA LEU A 93 10.67 2.43 5.21
C LEU A 93 11.87 1.60 4.76
N THR A 94 12.30 0.64 5.58
CA THR A 94 13.50 -0.16 5.34
C THR A 94 13.28 -1.25 4.31
N ASN A 95 12.16 -1.97 4.37
CA ASN A 95 11.95 -3.16 3.54
C ASN A 95 11.20 -2.87 2.24
N VAL A 96 10.41 -1.80 2.20
CA VAL A 96 9.61 -1.43 1.03
C VAL A 96 10.18 -0.17 0.38
N VAL A 97 10.05 0.98 1.03
CA VAL A 97 10.31 2.29 0.40
C VAL A 97 11.73 2.39 -0.16
N SER A 98 12.74 1.95 0.61
CA SER A 98 14.14 2.03 0.20
C SER A 98 14.47 1.19 -1.05
N LYS A 99 13.66 0.18 -1.34
CA LYS A 99 13.90 -0.80 -2.42
C LYS A 99 13.00 -0.62 -3.63
N LEU A 100 11.95 0.24 -3.54
CA LEU A 100 11.00 0.43 -4.63
C LEU A 100 11.67 0.91 -5.92
N SER A 101 11.20 0.37 -7.03
CA SER A 101 11.55 0.78 -8.39
C SER A 101 10.29 0.85 -9.26
N MET A 102 10.42 1.32 -10.50
CA MET A 102 9.30 1.34 -11.44
C MET A 102 8.73 -0.05 -11.76
N SER A 103 9.51 -1.12 -11.57
CA SER A 103 9.04 -2.49 -11.73
C SER A 103 8.04 -2.92 -10.65
N ASP A 104 7.97 -2.19 -9.53
CA ASP A 104 7.08 -2.47 -8.41
C ASP A 104 5.76 -1.70 -8.50
N THR A 105 5.64 -0.74 -9.42
CA THR A 105 4.42 0.04 -9.56
C THR A 105 3.22 -0.85 -9.90
N GLY A 106 2.16 -0.71 -9.14
CA GLY A 106 0.95 -1.53 -9.24
C GLY A 106 0.99 -2.82 -8.44
N LYS A 107 2.01 -3.04 -7.60
CA LYS A 107 2.07 -4.20 -6.69
C LYS A 107 1.37 -3.93 -5.36
N PHE A 108 0.99 -5.03 -4.73
CA PHE A 108 0.58 -5.09 -3.34
C PHE A 108 1.70 -5.76 -2.56
N LEU A 109 2.30 -5.04 -1.60
CA LEU A 109 3.48 -5.48 -0.86
C LEU A 109 3.14 -5.64 0.63
N SER A 110 3.86 -6.50 1.30
CA SER A 110 3.82 -6.60 2.75
C SER A 110 4.92 -5.75 3.39
N TYR A 111 4.79 -5.47 4.68
CA TYR A 111 5.76 -4.69 5.47
C TYR A 111 7.20 -5.21 5.41
N ASP A 112 7.38 -6.48 5.08
CA ASP A 112 8.69 -7.14 4.93
C ASP A 112 9.27 -7.03 3.51
N GLY A 113 8.55 -6.38 2.60
CA GLY A 113 8.94 -6.18 1.21
C GLY A 113 8.54 -7.30 0.25
N ASN A 114 7.94 -8.37 0.75
CA ASN A 114 7.44 -9.45 -0.10
C ASN A 114 6.16 -9.04 -0.83
N GLU A 115 5.97 -9.55 -2.03
CA GLU A 115 4.73 -9.36 -2.77
C GLU A 115 3.58 -10.11 -2.08
N HIS A 116 2.49 -9.38 -1.85
CA HIS A 116 1.30 -9.91 -1.21
C HIS A 116 0.26 -10.26 -2.29
N PRO A 117 -0.39 -11.42 -2.21
CA PRO A 117 -1.40 -11.78 -3.21
C PRO A 117 -2.63 -10.88 -3.12
N TRP A 118 -3.27 -10.67 -4.26
CA TRP A 118 -4.49 -9.88 -4.38
C TRP A 118 -5.73 -10.54 -3.75
#